data_550b8b1a02e5adf9f855790e8baa066a
#
_entry.id   550b8b1a02e5adf9f855790e8baa066a
#
_cell.length_a   1.000
_cell.length_b   1.000
_cell.length_c   1.000
_cell.angle_alpha   90.00
_cell.angle_beta   90.00
_cell.angle_gamma   90.00
#
_symmetry.space_group_name_H-M   'P 1'
#
loop_
_entity.id
_entity.type
_entity.pdbx_description
1 polymer ?
#
loop_
_entity_poly.entity_id
_entity_poly.type
_entity_poly.pdbx_seq_one_letter_code
_entity_poly.pdbx_strand_id
1 'polypeptide(L)'
;MTTAAGKTTVGLGVKFMRMVSRSKKKFHIIAAKTVGVAEKNLINQDNGILDIHRDAFYFGNGDKDYKIPHIKFEDKIIYILGYDTKEKWQLALGGQYGCVYIDEVNTANIEFVREVSARNDYLMATLNPDNPDLPVYKEFINRSRPYKKYEKDVPREIMADLKERHNPKWRYWFFTFKDNKSLSDKDIQKKIDSVPLGTKMYKNKIQGLRGRATGLVFPNFDSKKNVITKAQAKKFNYVMFSAGLDTAYSSKSPDTIAMIFQGITDDGHLVTLAEQVYNNADLDTPIAPSDTVERFIAFLDRNSKEWGFCRDAFIDSADQATITELNKYKRQYGTIYNFINAYKKTKIIDRINLQIGWIARGFYLVVEDCVEHIKEMNAYSWQETKEAPEDKNDHTINANQYAWLPYKRMIGEQRGEIEDDGVGEYD
;
A
#
# COMPACT_ATOMS: atom_id res chain seq x y z
N MET A 1 -12.23 -12.99 1.66
CA MET A 1 -11.94 -13.19 3.12
C MET A 1 -11.49 -11.86 3.71
N THR A 2 -11.93 -11.50 4.92
CA THR A 2 -11.49 -10.25 5.57
C THR A 2 -10.08 -10.37 6.15
N THR A 3 -9.39 -9.25 6.37
CA THR A 3 -8.13 -9.24 7.12
C THR A 3 -8.37 -9.63 8.59
N ALA A 4 -7.37 -10.22 9.26
CA ALA A 4 -7.48 -10.68 10.66
C ALA A 4 -8.60 -11.70 10.96
N ALA A 5 -9.04 -12.48 9.96
CA ALA A 5 -10.06 -13.52 10.11
C ALA A 5 -9.52 -14.85 10.74
N GLY A 6 -8.30 -14.88 11.28
CA GLY A 6 -7.70 -16.09 11.86
C GLY A 6 -7.23 -17.14 10.83
N LYS A 7 -7.21 -16.81 9.55
CA LYS A 7 -6.86 -17.74 8.45
C LYS A 7 -5.50 -18.41 8.63
N THR A 8 -4.49 -17.61 8.97
CA THR A 8 -3.11 -18.07 9.11
C THR A 8 -2.96 -18.99 10.31
N THR A 9 -3.46 -18.60 11.47
CA THR A 9 -3.36 -19.39 12.71
C THR A 9 -4.01 -20.77 12.55
N VAL A 10 -5.27 -20.83 12.10
CA VAL A 10 -5.99 -22.09 11.93
C VAL A 10 -5.51 -22.86 10.70
N GLY A 11 -5.31 -22.18 9.59
CA GLY A 11 -4.87 -22.80 8.33
C GLY A 11 -3.46 -23.34 8.40
N LEU A 12 -2.50 -22.49 8.74
CA LEU A 12 -1.09 -22.86 8.82
C LEU A 12 -0.77 -23.60 10.10
N GLY A 13 -1.00 -22.97 11.26
CA GLY A 13 -0.57 -23.50 12.55
C GLY A 13 -1.21 -24.84 12.91
N VAL A 14 -2.45 -25.07 12.51
CA VAL A 14 -3.16 -26.31 12.87
C VAL A 14 -3.28 -27.27 11.69
N LYS A 15 -3.94 -26.83 10.61
CA LYS A 15 -4.31 -27.75 9.53
C LYS A 15 -3.11 -28.14 8.66
N PHE A 16 -2.29 -27.18 8.26
CA PHE A 16 -1.12 -27.44 7.43
C PHE A 16 -0.10 -28.29 8.18
N MET A 17 0.26 -27.96 9.41
CA MET A 17 1.21 -28.72 10.22
C MET A 17 0.74 -30.15 10.45
N ARG A 18 -0.56 -30.38 10.65
CA ARG A 18 -1.13 -31.73 10.70
C ARG A 18 -0.97 -32.49 9.38
N MET A 19 -1.04 -31.83 8.24
CA MET A 19 -0.80 -32.46 6.93
C MET A 19 0.68 -32.78 6.73
N VAL A 20 1.58 -31.91 7.20
CA VAL A 20 3.03 -32.15 7.20
C VAL A 20 3.36 -33.39 8.02
N SER A 21 2.90 -33.50 9.26
CA SER A 21 3.11 -34.65 10.15
C SER A 21 2.66 -35.98 9.49
N ARG A 22 1.53 -35.96 8.77
CA ARG A 22 0.96 -37.14 8.10
C ARG A 22 1.59 -37.47 6.73
N SER A 23 2.42 -36.58 6.20
CA SER A 23 3.02 -36.76 4.88
C SER A 23 4.07 -37.88 4.91
N LYS A 24 4.12 -38.69 3.86
CA LYS A 24 5.20 -39.68 3.65
C LYS A 24 6.50 -39.04 3.16
N LYS A 25 6.43 -37.83 2.61
CA LYS A 25 7.60 -37.08 2.14
C LYS A 25 8.26 -36.33 3.30
N LYS A 26 9.57 -36.18 3.22
CA LYS A 26 10.38 -35.49 4.22
C LYS A 26 10.34 -33.97 4.07
N PHE A 27 10.29 -33.48 2.81
CA PHE A 27 10.48 -32.08 2.49
C PHE A 27 9.16 -31.37 2.20
N HIS A 28 9.00 -30.17 2.75
CA HIS A 28 7.82 -29.31 2.66
C HIS A 28 8.25 -27.86 2.44
N ILE A 29 7.31 -26.99 2.07
CA ILE A 29 7.56 -25.54 1.87
C ILE A 29 6.51 -24.71 2.61
N ILE A 30 6.98 -23.64 3.25
CA ILE A 30 6.19 -22.47 3.60
C ILE A 30 6.77 -21.28 2.84
N ALA A 31 5.94 -20.62 2.05
CA ALA A 31 6.33 -19.45 1.28
C ALA A 31 5.53 -18.20 1.67
N ALA A 32 6.24 -17.09 1.82
CA ALA A 32 5.66 -15.76 2.03
C ALA A 32 6.38 -14.75 1.12
N LYS A 33 5.99 -13.48 1.16
CA LYS A 33 6.61 -12.46 0.32
C LYS A 33 8.13 -12.44 0.48
N THR A 34 8.63 -12.45 1.72
CA THR A 34 10.05 -12.62 2.05
C THR A 34 10.20 -13.59 3.21
N VAL A 35 11.40 -14.14 3.42
CA VAL A 35 11.71 -14.96 4.61
C VAL A 35 11.42 -14.20 5.89
N GLY A 36 11.83 -12.92 6.00
CA GLY A 36 11.56 -12.10 7.19
C GLY A 36 10.06 -11.86 7.44
N VAL A 37 9.23 -11.81 6.40
CA VAL A 37 7.76 -11.76 6.55
C VAL A 37 7.24 -13.10 7.09
N ALA A 38 7.77 -14.22 6.61
CA ALA A 38 7.40 -15.54 7.15
C ALA A 38 7.80 -15.67 8.62
N GLU A 39 9.02 -15.25 8.97
CA GLU A 39 9.51 -15.25 10.36
C GLU A 39 8.59 -14.47 11.29
N LYS A 40 8.29 -13.22 10.93
CA LYS A 40 7.48 -12.32 11.74
C LYS A 40 6.02 -12.77 11.85
N ASN A 41 5.40 -13.15 10.72
CA ASN A 41 3.95 -13.29 10.65
C ASN A 41 3.45 -14.75 10.75
N LEU A 42 4.34 -15.74 10.57
CA LEU A 42 3.94 -17.14 10.53
C LEU A 42 4.66 -17.98 11.59
N ILE A 43 5.93 -17.68 11.88
CA ILE A 43 6.78 -18.54 12.70
C ILE A 43 6.83 -18.04 14.15
N ASN A 44 7.25 -16.79 14.38
CA ASN A 44 7.62 -16.24 15.69
C ASN A 44 6.52 -15.38 16.35
N GLN A 45 5.37 -15.16 15.69
CA GLN A 45 4.28 -14.38 16.30
C GLN A 45 3.51 -15.19 17.35
N ASP A 46 2.72 -14.53 18.18
CA ASP A 46 1.76 -15.15 19.09
C ASP A 46 0.78 -16.01 18.28
N ASN A 47 0.59 -17.26 18.71
CA ASN A 47 -0.11 -18.29 17.94
C ASN A 47 0.51 -18.62 16.57
N GLY A 48 1.79 -18.33 16.37
CA GLY A 48 2.57 -18.79 15.22
C GLY A 48 2.97 -20.27 15.36
N ILE A 49 3.76 -20.75 14.39
CA ILE A 49 4.14 -22.17 14.35
C ILE A 49 4.88 -22.60 15.63
N LEU A 50 5.88 -21.84 16.06
CA LEU A 50 6.69 -22.20 17.24
C LEU A 50 5.94 -22.04 18.56
N ASP A 51 4.91 -21.22 18.61
CA ASP A 51 4.08 -21.08 19.78
C ASP A 51 3.08 -22.25 19.91
N ILE A 52 2.52 -22.71 18.80
CA ILE A 52 1.57 -23.85 18.75
C ILE A 52 2.30 -25.19 18.86
N HIS A 53 3.46 -25.35 18.20
CA HIS A 53 4.23 -26.57 18.11
C HIS A 53 5.57 -26.43 18.83
N ARG A 54 5.60 -26.74 20.13
CA ARG A 54 6.79 -26.61 20.99
C ARG A 54 7.93 -27.54 20.63
N ASP A 55 7.66 -28.56 19.83
CA ASP A 55 8.60 -29.54 19.26
C ASP A 55 9.14 -29.15 17.87
N ALA A 56 8.73 -27.99 17.35
CA ALA A 56 9.27 -27.42 16.12
C ALA A 56 10.46 -26.49 16.41
N PHE A 57 11.52 -26.59 15.61
CA PHE A 57 12.72 -25.78 15.74
C PHE A 57 13.03 -25.04 14.44
N TYR A 58 13.18 -23.71 14.52
CA TYR A 58 13.50 -22.88 13.37
C TYR A 58 14.97 -22.56 13.24
N PHE A 59 15.51 -22.69 12.05
CA PHE A 59 16.90 -22.42 11.67
C PHE A 59 16.94 -21.34 10.58
N GLY A 60 16.99 -20.06 10.98
CA GLY A 60 16.87 -18.92 10.05
C GLY A 60 18.04 -18.77 9.07
N ASN A 61 19.22 -19.23 9.43
CA ASN A 61 20.43 -19.24 8.59
C ASN A 61 20.75 -20.65 8.02
N GLY A 62 19.81 -21.57 8.11
CA GLY A 62 20.10 -22.99 7.87
C GLY A 62 20.93 -23.62 8.96
N ASP A 63 21.37 -24.86 8.74
CA ASP A 63 22.26 -25.60 9.62
C ASP A 63 23.36 -26.34 8.81
N LYS A 64 24.09 -27.25 9.46
CA LYS A 64 25.14 -28.03 8.78
C LYS A 64 24.63 -28.91 7.64
N ASP A 65 23.39 -29.41 7.76
CA ASP A 65 22.77 -30.35 6.81
C ASP A 65 21.93 -29.62 5.74
N TYR A 66 21.25 -28.53 6.13
CA TYR A 66 20.34 -27.76 5.27
C TYR A 66 20.68 -26.27 5.31
N LYS A 67 21.20 -25.74 4.20
CA LYS A 67 21.68 -24.35 4.10
C LYS A 67 20.61 -23.30 3.91
N ILE A 68 19.37 -23.73 3.62
CA ILE A 68 18.20 -22.84 3.42
C ILE A 68 17.47 -22.67 4.76
N PRO A 69 16.90 -21.49 5.07
CA PRO A 69 16.04 -21.31 6.23
C PRO A 69 14.96 -22.39 6.30
N HIS A 70 14.82 -23.06 7.44
CA HIS A 70 13.89 -24.17 7.58
C HIS A 70 13.40 -24.38 9.01
N ILE A 71 12.29 -25.10 9.13
CA ILE A 71 11.79 -25.65 10.39
C ILE A 71 12.03 -27.16 10.39
N LYS A 72 12.57 -27.71 11.47
CA LYS A 72 12.54 -29.12 11.80
C LYS A 72 11.34 -29.40 12.68
N PHE A 73 10.49 -30.31 12.23
CA PHE A 73 9.29 -30.74 12.95
C PHE A 73 9.11 -32.24 12.77
N GLU A 74 9.17 -32.99 13.87
CA GLU A 74 9.27 -34.46 13.83
C GLU A 74 10.46 -34.90 12.94
N ASP A 75 10.21 -35.79 11.99
CA ASP A 75 11.19 -36.22 10.97
C ASP A 75 11.18 -35.34 9.68
N LYS A 76 10.44 -34.24 9.68
CA LYS A 76 10.18 -33.39 8.52
C LYS A 76 11.07 -32.15 8.49
N ILE A 77 11.35 -31.68 7.28
CA ILE A 77 12.03 -30.42 7.00
C ILE A 77 11.08 -29.53 6.20
N ILE A 78 10.79 -28.34 6.73
CA ILE A 78 9.91 -27.37 6.09
C ILE A 78 10.76 -26.17 5.70
N TYR A 79 11.07 -26.01 4.42
CA TYR A 79 11.83 -24.88 3.90
C TYR A 79 10.99 -23.60 3.95
N ILE A 80 11.63 -22.50 4.36
CA ILE A 80 11.02 -21.16 4.40
C ILE A 80 11.55 -20.34 3.24
N LEU A 81 10.66 -19.96 2.31
CA LEU A 81 11.04 -19.30 1.06
C LEU A 81 10.37 -17.96 0.90
N GLY A 82 11.10 -17.00 0.30
CA GLY A 82 10.53 -15.77 -0.24
C GLY A 82 10.11 -15.97 -1.70
N TYR A 83 9.02 -15.32 -2.12
CA TYR A 83 8.58 -15.33 -3.53
C TYR A 83 8.68 -13.95 -4.21
N ASP A 84 9.28 -12.96 -3.55
CA ASP A 84 9.42 -11.58 -4.04
C ASP A 84 10.40 -11.46 -5.23
N THR A 85 11.43 -12.31 -5.29
CA THR A 85 12.38 -12.34 -6.40
C THR A 85 12.55 -13.77 -6.97
N LYS A 86 12.95 -13.82 -8.24
CA LYS A 86 13.11 -15.10 -8.97
C LYS A 86 14.18 -15.99 -8.32
N GLU A 87 15.28 -15.40 -7.92
CA GLU A 87 16.41 -16.09 -7.30
C GLU A 87 16.00 -16.82 -6.01
N LYS A 88 15.13 -16.21 -5.21
CA LYS A 88 14.66 -16.78 -3.94
C LYS A 88 13.74 -17.98 -4.14
N TRP A 89 12.75 -17.85 -5.02
CA TRP A 89 11.81 -18.96 -5.22
C TRP A 89 12.34 -20.06 -6.15
N GLN A 90 13.38 -19.80 -6.96
CA GLN A 90 14.06 -20.84 -7.72
C GLN A 90 14.65 -21.94 -6.82
N LEU A 91 14.91 -21.66 -5.55
CA LEU A 91 15.30 -22.68 -4.57
C LEU A 91 14.26 -23.80 -4.40
N ALA A 92 12.99 -23.56 -4.78
CA ALA A 92 11.96 -24.59 -4.80
C ALA A 92 12.01 -25.49 -6.04
N LEU A 93 12.76 -25.11 -7.07
CA LEU A 93 12.85 -25.89 -8.31
C LEU A 93 13.66 -27.17 -8.12
N GLY A 94 13.29 -28.23 -8.87
CA GLY A 94 13.97 -29.51 -8.81
C GLY A 94 13.53 -30.43 -7.66
N GLY A 95 12.85 -29.93 -6.65
CA GLY A 95 12.33 -30.72 -5.53
C GLY A 95 10.92 -31.28 -5.77
N GLN A 96 10.59 -32.36 -5.04
CA GLN A 96 9.23 -32.90 -4.92
C GLN A 96 8.82 -32.81 -3.45
N TYR A 97 7.75 -32.07 -3.16
CA TYR A 97 7.35 -31.72 -1.81
C TYR A 97 6.10 -32.48 -1.37
N GLY A 98 5.97 -32.75 -0.08
CA GLY A 98 4.73 -33.32 0.48
C GLY A 98 3.65 -32.24 0.57
N CYS A 99 3.93 -31.20 1.36
CA CYS A 99 3.01 -30.11 1.58
C CYS A 99 3.66 -28.75 1.23
N VAL A 100 2.89 -27.87 0.60
CA VAL A 100 3.27 -26.50 0.31
C VAL A 100 2.22 -25.55 0.89
N TYR A 101 2.67 -24.55 1.63
CA TYR A 101 1.83 -23.42 2.08
C TYR A 101 2.30 -22.12 1.43
N ILE A 102 1.37 -21.32 0.90
CA ILE A 102 1.66 -20.02 0.32
C ILE A 102 0.81 -18.97 1.04
N ASP A 103 1.48 -18.06 1.74
CA ASP A 103 0.79 -16.92 2.38
C ASP A 103 0.60 -15.80 1.37
N GLU A 104 -0.58 -15.17 1.41
CA GLU A 104 -0.96 -14.08 0.50
C GLU A 104 -0.69 -14.39 -0.98
N VAL A 105 -1.15 -15.53 -1.46
CA VAL A 105 -0.88 -16.05 -2.82
C VAL A 105 -1.28 -15.07 -3.94
N ASN A 106 -2.20 -14.13 -3.68
CA ASN A 106 -2.56 -13.05 -4.62
C ASN A 106 -1.41 -12.08 -4.90
N THR A 107 -0.40 -12.01 -4.04
CA THR A 107 0.78 -11.16 -4.21
C THR A 107 1.99 -11.92 -4.78
N ALA A 108 1.89 -13.26 -4.88
CA ALA A 108 2.98 -14.10 -5.35
C ALA A 108 3.16 -14.02 -6.87
N ASN A 109 4.40 -14.21 -7.33
CA ASN A 109 4.67 -14.38 -8.75
C ASN A 109 3.93 -15.62 -9.26
N ILE A 110 3.18 -15.49 -10.36
CA ILE A 110 2.36 -16.59 -10.90
C ILE A 110 3.20 -17.77 -11.38
N GLU A 111 4.41 -17.54 -11.87
CA GLU A 111 5.33 -18.62 -12.27
C GLU A 111 5.72 -19.47 -11.07
N PHE A 112 6.03 -18.83 -9.93
CA PHE A 112 6.27 -19.56 -8.68
C PHE A 112 5.07 -20.43 -8.30
N VAL A 113 3.86 -19.87 -8.34
CA VAL A 113 2.64 -20.62 -7.98
C VAL A 113 2.43 -21.81 -8.91
N ARG A 114 2.66 -21.65 -10.22
CA ARG A 114 2.58 -22.73 -11.23
C ARG A 114 3.59 -23.84 -10.91
N GLU A 115 4.84 -23.46 -10.68
CA GLU A 115 5.92 -24.42 -10.41
C GLU A 115 5.68 -25.24 -9.14
N VAL A 116 5.39 -24.60 -8.02
CA VAL A 116 5.18 -25.32 -6.77
C VAL A 116 3.90 -26.14 -6.78
N SER A 117 2.85 -25.68 -7.52
CA SER A 117 1.61 -26.42 -7.67
C SER A 117 1.77 -27.76 -8.41
N ALA A 118 2.75 -27.84 -9.32
CA ALA A 118 3.05 -29.07 -10.05
C ALA A 118 3.93 -30.07 -9.26
N ARG A 119 4.52 -29.64 -8.13
CA ARG A 119 5.57 -30.38 -7.41
C ARG A 119 5.19 -30.78 -5.99
N ASN A 120 3.92 -30.79 -5.64
CA ASN A 120 3.45 -31.11 -4.31
C ASN A 120 2.32 -32.14 -4.31
N ASP A 121 2.12 -32.81 -3.17
CA ASP A 121 1.00 -33.70 -2.92
C ASP A 121 -0.19 -32.93 -2.33
N TYR A 122 0.08 -31.86 -1.56
CA TYR A 122 -0.92 -31.03 -0.91
C TYR A 122 -0.49 -29.57 -0.91
N LEU A 123 -1.34 -28.69 -1.44
CA LEU A 123 -1.13 -27.26 -1.44
C LEU A 123 -2.23 -26.55 -0.65
N MET A 124 -1.84 -25.69 0.25
CA MET A 124 -2.71 -24.73 0.94
C MET A 124 -2.21 -23.33 0.67
N ALA A 125 -3.14 -22.40 0.42
CA ALA A 125 -2.82 -21.01 0.26
C ALA A 125 -3.82 -20.11 1.01
N THR A 126 -3.35 -19.00 1.54
CA THR A 126 -4.18 -17.92 2.03
C THR A 126 -4.14 -16.74 1.08
N LEU A 127 -5.19 -15.94 1.08
CA LEU A 127 -5.23 -14.70 0.33
C LEU A 127 -6.12 -13.66 1.02
N ASN A 128 -5.83 -12.42 0.78
CA ASN A 128 -6.76 -11.32 0.94
C ASN A 128 -7.36 -11.00 -0.44
N PRO A 129 -8.65 -10.60 -0.53
CA PRO A 129 -9.23 -10.24 -1.81
C PRO A 129 -8.46 -9.09 -2.46
N ASP A 130 -8.37 -9.14 -3.77
CA ASP A 130 -7.66 -8.17 -4.59
C ASP A 130 -8.34 -8.02 -5.97
N ASN A 131 -7.66 -7.43 -6.95
CA ASN A 131 -8.11 -7.30 -8.32
C ASN A 131 -8.51 -8.69 -8.88
N PRO A 132 -9.76 -8.87 -9.35
CA PRO A 132 -10.25 -10.14 -9.87
C PRO A 132 -9.53 -10.64 -11.14
N ASP A 133 -8.75 -9.78 -11.82
CA ASP A 133 -8.02 -10.14 -13.05
C ASP A 133 -6.66 -10.77 -12.81
N LEU A 134 -6.18 -10.82 -11.59
CA LEU A 134 -4.91 -11.47 -11.28
C LEU A 134 -4.91 -12.92 -11.80
N PRO A 135 -3.82 -13.36 -12.47
CA PRO A 135 -3.74 -14.71 -13.04
C PRO A 135 -4.04 -15.83 -12.04
N VAL A 136 -3.64 -15.65 -10.77
CA VAL A 136 -3.90 -16.63 -9.72
C VAL A 136 -5.39 -16.90 -9.51
N TYR A 137 -6.26 -15.90 -9.72
CA TYR A 137 -7.71 -16.11 -9.64
C TYR A 137 -8.19 -17.00 -10.80
N LYS A 138 -7.81 -16.69 -12.03
CA LYS A 138 -8.25 -17.44 -13.23
C LYS A 138 -7.70 -18.87 -13.22
N GLU A 139 -6.43 -19.03 -12.92
CA GLU A 139 -5.75 -20.31 -13.05
C GLU A 139 -6.02 -21.27 -11.87
N PHE A 140 -6.21 -20.73 -10.66
CA PHE A 140 -6.33 -21.51 -9.45
C PHE A 140 -7.63 -21.27 -8.69
N ILE A 141 -7.86 -20.05 -8.19
CA ILE A 141 -8.92 -19.80 -7.21
C ILE A 141 -10.31 -20.02 -7.81
N ASN A 142 -10.58 -19.51 -9.03
CA ASN A 142 -11.89 -19.61 -9.69
C ASN A 142 -12.22 -21.04 -10.15
N ARG A 143 -11.22 -21.93 -10.13
CA ARG A 143 -11.41 -23.38 -10.39
C ARG A 143 -11.68 -24.18 -9.13
N SER A 144 -11.61 -23.56 -7.94
CA SER A 144 -11.96 -24.19 -6.67
C SER A 144 -13.45 -24.03 -6.34
N ARG A 145 -13.98 -24.87 -5.46
CA ARG A 145 -15.36 -24.78 -4.96
C ARG A 145 -15.40 -25.03 -3.44
N PRO A 146 -16.29 -24.37 -2.71
CA PRO A 146 -16.55 -24.74 -1.32
C PRO A 146 -17.16 -26.14 -1.24
N TYR A 147 -17.08 -26.76 -0.06
CA TYR A 147 -17.93 -27.91 0.21
C TYR A 147 -19.41 -27.47 0.27
N LYS A 148 -20.34 -28.29 -0.22
CA LYS A 148 -21.77 -27.97 -0.29
C LYS A 148 -22.32 -27.42 1.03
N LYS A 149 -21.92 -27.99 2.17
CA LYS A 149 -22.35 -27.53 3.50
C LYS A 149 -21.89 -26.11 3.88
N TYR A 150 -20.86 -25.56 3.22
CA TYR A 150 -20.30 -24.24 3.44
C TYR A 150 -20.57 -23.23 2.31
N GLU A 151 -21.32 -23.60 1.29
CA GLU A 151 -21.67 -22.69 0.19
C GLU A 151 -22.41 -21.43 0.67
N LYS A 152 -23.28 -21.58 1.67
CA LYS A 152 -24.05 -20.49 2.30
C LYS A 152 -23.17 -19.45 3.00
N ASP A 153 -21.94 -19.84 3.39
CA ASP A 153 -20.99 -18.98 4.12
C ASP A 153 -20.16 -18.14 3.14
N VAL A 154 -20.24 -18.43 1.82
CA VAL A 154 -19.54 -17.70 0.77
C VAL A 154 -20.46 -16.66 0.15
N PRO A 155 -20.05 -15.37 0.07
CA PRO A 155 -20.86 -14.33 -0.58
C PRO A 155 -21.24 -14.70 -2.02
N ARG A 156 -22.44 -14.29 -2.43
CA ARG A 156 -22.94 -14.57 -3.79
C ARG A 156 -22.02 -14.03 -4.89
N GLU A 157 -21.42 -12.86 -4.67
CA GLU A 157 -20.45 -12.26 -5.61
C GLU A 157 -19.22 -13.18 -5.79
N ILE A 158 -18.67 -13.72 -4.72
CA ILE A 158 -17.54 -14.66 -4.79
C ILE A 158 -17.97 -15.96 -5.48
N MET A 159 -19.17 -16.48 -5.17
CA MET A 159 -19.68 -17.68 -5.84
C MET A 159 -19.82 -17.47 -7.36
N ALA A 160 -20.25 -16.28 -7.79
CA ALA A 160 -20.33 -15.91 -9.20
C ALA A 160 -18.94 -15.82 -9.87
N ASP A 161 -17.90 -15.46 -9.13
CA ASP A 161 -16.51 -15.44 -9.61
C ASP A 161 -15.92 -16.85 -9.76
N LEU A 162 -16.36 -17.83 -8.94
CA LEU A 162 -15.89 -19.22 -8.98
C LEU A 162 -16.50 -19.99 -10.17
N LYS A 163 -16.38 -19.47 -11.38
CA LYS A 163 -17.06 -19.97 -12.60
C LYS A 163 -16.16 -20.75 -13.55
N GLU A 164 -14.85 -20.72 -13.36
CA GLU A 164 -13.91 -21.48 -14.21
C GLU A 164 -14.13 -23.00 -14.10
N ARG A 165 -13.63 -23.75 -15.08
CA ARG A 165 -13.73 -25.21 -15.08
C ARG A 165 -13.25 -25.79 -13.74
N HIS A 166 -14.18 -26.36 -12.99
CA HIS A 166 -13.94 -26.86 -11.64
C HIS A 166 -12.88 -27.98 -11.62
N ASN A 167 -11.92 -27.86 -10.70
CA ASN A 167 -11.05 -28.96 -10.33
C ASN A 167 -11.64 -29.68 -9.09
N PRO A 168 -12.04 -30.96 -9.20
CA PRO A 168 -12.73 -31.66 -8.11
C PRO A 168 -11.92 -31.80 -6.82
N LYS A 169 -10.60 -31.68 -6.90
CA LYS A 169 -9.69 -31.77 -5.75
C LYS A 169 -9.46 -30.42 -5.03
N TRP A 170 -9.88 -29.30 -5.64
CA TRP A 170 -9.61 -27.97 -5.12
C TRP A 170 -10.79 -27.42 -4.32
N ARG A 171 -10.49 -26.95 -3.10
CA ARG A 171 -11.49 -26.46 -2.15
C ARG A 171 -11.27 -24.99 -1.86
N TYR A 172 -12.38 -24.27 -1.73
CA TYR A 172 -12.42 -22.87 -1.37
C TYR A 172 -13.05 -22.70 0.00
N TRP A 173 -12.46 -21.82 0.83
CA TRP A 173 -12.94 -21.47 2.15
C TRP A 173 -13.05 -19.97 2.27
N PHE A 174 -14.14 -19.49 2.84
CA PHE A 174 -14.35 -18.06 3.08
C PHE A 174 -14.36 -17.80 4.58
N PHE A 175 -13.58 -16.80 5.01
CA PHE A 175 -13.46 -16.41 6.41
C PHE A 175 -13.71 -14.91 6.56
N THR A 176 -14.40 -14.53 7.66
CA THR A 176 -14.71 -13.15 8.04
C THR A 176 -14.17 -12.84 9.43
N PHE A 177 -14.31 -11.62 9.89
CA PHE A 177 -14.00 -11.25 11.28
C PHE A 177 -14.74 -12.11 12.30
N LYS A 178 -15.97 -12.52 11.98
CA LYS A 178 -16.84 -13.34 12.88
C LYS A 178 -16.24 -14.73 13.13
N ASP A 179 -15.39 -15.22 12.26
CA ASP A 179 -14.73 -16.52 12.40
C ASP A 179 -13.53 -16.46 13.33
N ASN A 180 -13.04 -15.26 13.66
CA ASN A 180 -11.94 -15.05 14.58
C ASN A 180 -12.47 -14.71 15.99
N LYS A 181 -12.57 -15.73 16.83
CA LYS A 181 -13.09 -15.61 18.20
C LYS A 181 -12.19 -14.79 19.15
N SER A 182 -10.98 -14.46 18.77
CA SER A 182 -10.08 -13.62 19.57
C SER A 182 -10.31 -12.11 19.36
N LEU A 183 -11.15 -11.72 18.39
CA LEU A 183 -11.52 -10.32 18.18
C LEU A 183 -12.78 -9.98 18.95
N SER A 184 -12.73 -8.91 19.73
CA SER A 184 -13.91 -8.30 20.33
C SER A 184 -14.69 -7.47 19.29
N ASP A 185 -15.96 -7.19 19.56
CA ASP A 185 -16.77 -6.31 18.71
C ASP A 185 -16.15 -4.91 18.59
N LYS A 186 -15.50 -4.42 19.64
CA LYS A 186 -14.77 -3.14 19.64
C LYS A 186 -13.57 -3.18 18.66
N ASP A 187 -12.81 -4.28 18.62
CA ASP A 187 -11.69 -4.44 17.68
C ASP A 187 -12.17 -4.52 16.23
N ILE A 188 -13.30 -5.20 16.01
CA ILE A 188 -13.93 -5.27 14.69
C ILE A 188 -14.39 -3.88 14.25
N GLN A 189 -15.07 -3.12 15.11
CA GLN A 189 -15.55 -1.77 14.80
C GLN A 189 -14.37 -0.84 14.51
N LYS A 190 -13.32 -0.83 15.33
CA LYS A 190 -12.08 -0.07 15.08
C LYS A 190 -11.48 -0.36 13.69
N LYS A 191 -11.49 -1.63 13.26
CA LYS A 191 -11.00 -2.01 11.93
C LYS A 191 -11.91 -1.49 10.81
N ILE A 192 -13.22 -1.53 11.01
CA ILE A 192 -14.20 -0.99 10.04
C ILE A 192 -14.01 0.51 9.89
N ASP A 193 -13.92 1.23 11.01
CA ASP A 193 -13.79 2.70 11.05
C ASP A 193 -12.44 3.18 10.46
N SER A 194 -11.41 2.32 10.47
CA SER A 194 -10.10 2.64 9.90
C SER A 194 -10.05 2.62 8.37
N VAL A 195 -11.11 2.18 7.69
CA VAL A 195 -11.14 2.03 6.23
C VAL A 195 -12.30 2.82 5.63
N PRO A 196 -12.05 3.78 4.73
CA PRO A 196 -13.09 4.61 4.13
C PRO A 196 -14.15 3.78 3.40
N LEU A 197 -15.41 4.05 3.70
CA LEU A 197 -16.57 3.43 3.06
C LEU A 197 -16.57 3.72 1.55
N GLY A 198 -17.01 2.77 0.73
CA GLY A 198 -17.13 2.93 -0.72
C GLY A 198 -15.83 2.74 -1.50
N THR A 199 -14.69 2.56 -0.82
CA THR A 199 -13.40 2.32 -1.48
C THR A 199 -13.18 0.84 -1.84
N LYS A 200 -12.30 0.58 -2.82
CA LYS A 200 -11.78 -0.78 -3.07
C LYS A 200 -11.25 -1.41 -1.79
N MET A 201 -10.52 -0.63 -0.98
CA MET A 201 -9.96 -1.10 0.29
C MET A 201 -11.04 -1.58 1.25
N TYR A 202 -12.17 -0.85 1.37
CA TYR A 202 -13.31 -1.27 2.17
C TYR A 202 -13.91 -2.59 1.63
N LYS A 203 -14.13 -2.67 0.32
CA LYS A 203 -14.61 -3.89 -0.33
C LYS A 203 -13.69 -5.09 -0.05
N ASN A 204 -12.39 -4.91 -0.19
CA ASN A 204 -11.41 -5.99 0.00
C ASN A 204 -11.21 -6.36 1.47
N LYS A 205 -10.92 -5.37 2.34
CA LYS A 205 -10.49 -5.64 3.74
C LYS A 205 -11.66 -5.89 4.68
N ILE A 206 -12.78 -5.18 4.49
CA ILE A 206 -13.93 -5.23 5.40
C ILE A 206 -14.98 -6.23 4.90
N GLN A 207 -15.38 -6.14 3.64
CA GLN A 207 -16.38 -7.04 3.08
C GLN A 207 -15.79 -8.39 2.65
N GLY A 208 -14.48 -8.48 2.46
CA GLY A 208 -13.83 -9.70 1.98
C GLY A 208 -14.10 -10.01 0.50
N LEU A 209 -14.57 -9.03 -0.25
CA LEU A 209 -14.93 -9.14 -1.66
C LEU A 209 -13.79 -8.68 -2.56
N ARG A 210 -13.73 -9.23 -3.77
CA ARG A 210 -12.81 -8.79 -4.81
C ARG A 210 -13.28 -7.46 -5.39
N GLY A 211 -12.37 -6.59 -5.78
CA GLY A 211 -12.73 -5.31 -6.38
C GLY A 211 -11.61 -4.74 -7.22
N ARG A 212 -12.00 -4.13 -8.34
CA ARG A 212 -11.17 -3.17 -9.06
C ARG A 212 -11.40 -1.79 -8.47
N ALA A 213 -10.41 -0.94 -8.52
CA ALA A 213 -10.64 0.49 -8.39
C ALA A 213 -11.21 0.96 -9.72
N THR A 214 -12.37 1.58 -9.71
CA THR A 214 -13.06 2.13 -10.89
C THR A 214 -13.65 3.49 -10.56
N GLY A 215 -13.82 4.35 -11.56
CA GLY A 215 -14.33 5.69 -11.37
C GLY A 215 -13.26 6.65 -10.80
N LEU A 216 -13.70 7.62 -10.03
CA LEU A 216 -12.80 8.63 -9.44
C LEU A 216 -11.84 8.03 -8.43
N VAL A 217 -10.60 8.53 -8.42
CA VAL A 217 -9.58 8.16 -7.44
C VAL A 217 -9.95 8.70 -6.06
N PHE A 218 -10.48 9.92 -5.99
CA PHE A 218 -10.88 10.60 -4.76
C PHE A 218 -12.40 10.83 -4.68
N PRO A 219 -13.23 9.77 -4.63
CA PRO A 219 -14.69 9.92 -4.69
C PRO A 219 -15.28 10.65 -3.47
N ASN A 220 -14.54 10.74 -2.38
CA ASN A 220 -14.95 11.40 -1.14
C ASN A 220 -14.46 12.84 -1.04
N PHE A 221 -13.72 13.35 -2.03
CA PHE A 221 -13.35 14.75 -2.07
C PHE A 221 -14.59 15.58 -2.39
N ASP A 222 -14.97 16.44 -1.47
CA ASP A 222 -16.16 17.30 -1.56
C ASP A 222 -15.75 18.75 -1.39
N SER A 223 -15.91 19.56 -2.43
CA SER A 223 -15.55 20.97 -2.41
C SER A 223 -16.22 21.76 -1.29
N LYS A 224 -17.38 21.33 -0.79
CA LYS A 224 -18.04 21.98 0.37
C LYS A 224 -17.38 21.69 1.71
N LYS A 225 -16.63 20.58 1.80
CA LYS A 225 -15.99 20.12 3.05
C LYS A 225 -14.48 20.30 3.02
N ASN A 226 -13.87 20.05 1.87
CA ASN A 226 -12.42 20.00 1.73
C ASN A 226 -11.83 21.29 1.15
N VAL A 227 -12.66 22.22 0.62
CA VAL A 227 -12.19 23.50 0.12
C VAL A 227 -12.50 24.59 1.14
N ILE A 228 -11.49 25.37 1.48
CA ILE A 228 -11.58 26.45 2.46
C ILE A 228 -11.10 27.77 1.85
N THR A 229 -11.58 28.87 2.41
CA THR A 229 -11.10 30.20 2.01
C THR A 229 -9.68 30.44 2.52
N LYS A 230 -8.96 31.32 1.85
CA LYS A 230 -7.64 31.78 2.30
C LYS A 230 -7.67 32.36 3.72
N ALA A 231 -8.77 33.08 4.06
CA ALA A 231 -8.97 33.63 5.39
C ALA A 231 -9.15 32.53 6.47
N GLN A 232 -9.80 31.44 6.13
CA GLN A 232 -9.90 30.26 7.02
C GLN A 232 -8.55 29.58 7.18
N ALA A 233 -7.81 29.40 6.09
CA ALA A 233 -6.48 28.78 6.12
C ALA A 233 -5.50 29.56 7.01
N LYS A 234 -5.57 30.90 7.02
CA LYS A 234 -4.73 31.76 7.89
C LYS A 234 -5.03 31.64 9.39
N LYS A 235 -6.10 30.97 9.78
CA LYS A 235 -6.43 30.75 11.21
C LYS A 235 -5.76 29.49 11.78
N PHE A 236 -5.25 28.60 10.95
CA PHE A 236 -4.55 27.42 11.41
C PHE A 236 -3.16 27.75 11.94
N ASN A 237 -2.70 26.96 12.88
CA ASN A 237 -1.34 27.00 13.39
C ASN A 237 -0.49 25.98 12.65
N TYR A 238 0.40 26.44 11.77
CA TYR A 238 1.23 25.58 10.95
C TYR A 238 2.54 25.25 11.65
N VAL A 239 2.91 23.96 11.65
CA VAL A 239 4.16 23.46 12.22
C VAL A 239 5.18 23.09 11.16
N MET A 240 4.76 22.94 9.89
CA MET A 240 5.63 22.55 8.78
C MET A 240 5.06 23.12 7.47
N PHE A 241 5.97 23.58 6.60
CA PHE A 241 5.67 23.90 5.21
C PHE A 241 6.57 23.09 4.29
N SER A 242 6.03 22.66 3.16
CA SER A 242 6.76 21.95 2.11
C SER A 242 6.20 22.34 0.74
N ALA A 243 7.01 22.14 -0.30
CA ALA A 243 6.61 22.40 -1.66
C ALA A 243 6.93 21.19 -2.56
N GLY A 244 6.15 21.02 -3.62
CA GLY A 244 6.37 20.00 -4.64
C GLY A 244 6.37 20.60 -6.03
N LEU A 245 7.21 20.03 -6.89
CA LEU A 245 7.31 20.36 -8.29
C LEU A 245 7.19 19.08 -9.12
N ASP A 246 6.15 19.01 -9.93
CA ASP A 246 5.97 17.98 -10.95
C ASP A 246 6.18 18.58 -12.33
N THR A 247 7.07 17.96 -13.09
CA THR A 247 7.41 18.41 -14.46
C THR A 247 7.20 17.24 -15.39
N ALA A 248 6.15 17.27 -16.18
CA ALA A 248 5.89 16.24 -17.18
C ALA A 248 6.50 16.63 -18.52
N TYR A 249 7.65 16.05 -18.82
CA TYR A 249 8.22 16.08 -20.17
C TYR A 249 7.87 14.77 -20.90
N SER A 250 6.62 14.64 -21.32
CA SER A 250 6.15 13.48 -22.08
C SER A 250 5.77 13.92 -23.49
N SER A 251 6.28 13.23 -24.49
CA SER A 251 5.92 13.44 -25.91
C SER A 251 4.44 13.12 -26.21
N LYS A 252 3.68 12.63 -25.24
CA LYS A 252 2.27 12.22 -25.40
C LYS A 252 1.28 13.07 -24.60
N SER A 253 1.74 13.95 -23.72
CA SER A 253 0.91 14.88 -22.95
C SER A 253 1.44 16.28 -23.15
N PRO A 254 0.61 17.33 -23.19
CA PRO A 254 1.12 18.69 -23.16
C PRO A 254 1.98 18.84 -21.91
N ASP A 255 3.21 19.34 -22.09
CA ASP A 255 4.19 19.51 -21.03
C ASP A 255 3.62 20.41 -19.93
N THR A 256 3.14 19.83 -18.85
CA THR A 256 2.54 20.56 -17.72
C THR A 256 3.56 20.63 -16.59
N ILE A 257 3.77 21.83 -16.08
CA ILE A 257 4.59 22.11 -14.91
C ILE A 257 3.65 22.49 -13.77
N ALA A 258 3.61 21.69 -12.71
CA ALA A 258 2.77 21.94 -11.54
C ALA A 258 3.63 22.19 -10.30
N MET A 259 3.36 23.30 -9.62
CA MET A 259 3.99 23.73 -8.39
C MET A 259 2.94 23.79 -7.30
N ILE A 260 3.19 23.13 -6.18
CA ILE A 260 2.31 23.11 -5.02
C ILE A 260 3.07 23.60 -3.78
N PHE A 261 2.44 24.44 -3.00
CA PHE A 261 2.89 24.85 -1.66
C PHE A 261 1.83 24.44 -0.63
N GLN A 262 2.25 23.80 0.43
CA GLN A 262 1.35 23.24 1.43
C GLN A 262 1.91 23.39 2.84
N GLY A 263 1.02 23.30 3.83
CA GLY A 263 1.36 23.33 5.25
C GLY A 263 0.72 22.18 6.01
N ILE A 264 1.36 21.76 7.08
CA ILE A 264 0.81 20.80 8.05
C ILE A 264 0.58 21.56 9.34
N THR A 265 -0.61 21.42 9.91
CA THR A 265 -1.02 22.10 11.14
C THR A 265 -0.63 21.27 12.39
N ASP A 266 -0.66 21.91 13.56
CA ASP A 266 -0.38 21.27 14.85
C ASP A 266 -1.41 20.18 15.21
N ASP A 267 -2.65 20.31 14.72
CA ASP A 267 -3.72 19.31 14.89
C ASP A 267 -3.78 18.27 13.75
N GLY A 268 -2.77 18.23 12.87
CA GLY A 268 -2.57 17.20 11.89
C GLY A 268 -3.30 17.38 10.55
N HIS A 269 -3.84 18.56 10.24
CA HIS A 269 -4.38 18.83 8.90
C HIS A 269 -3.25 19.06 7.88
N LEU A 270 -3.42 18.49 6.70
CA LEU A 270 -2.67 18.86 5.51
C LEU A 270 -3.48 19.87 4.71
N VAL A 271 -2.93 21.07 4.53
CA VAL A 271 -3.57 22.15 3.79
C VAL A 271 -2.76 22.51 2.55
N THR A 272 -3.33 22.32 1.37
CA THR A 272 -2.75 22.85 0.12
C THR A 272 -3.05 24.34 0.05
N LEU A 273 -2.02 25.19 0.09
CA LEU A 273 -2.10 26.64 0.33
C LEU A 273 -2.00 27.46 -0.94
N ALA A 274 -1.18 27.01 -1.89
CA ALA A 274 -1.01 27.69 -3.17
C ALA A 274 -0.60 26.70 -4.27
N GLU A 275 -0.96 27.06 -5.48
CA GLU A 275 -0.53 26.36 -6.70
C GLU A 275 -0.02 27.33 -7.74
N GLN A 276 0.77 26.81 -8.66
CA GLN A 276 1.06 27.45 -9.94
C GLN A 276 1.23 26.38 -11.00
N VAL A 277 0.43 26.47 -12.06
CA VAL A 277 0.42 25.47 -13.14
C VAL A 277 0.69 26.18 -14.45
N TYR A 278 1.56 25.58 -15.26
CA TYR A 278 1.85 26.00 -16.63
C TYR A 278 1.61 24.81 -17.56
N ASN A 279 0.85 25.04 -18.61
CA ASN A 279 0.67 24.10 -19.70
C ASN A 279 1.45 24.63 -20.90
N ASN A 280 2.52 23.97 -21.27
CA ASN A 280 3.36 24.40 -22.40
C ASN A 280 2.63 24.38 -23.74
N ALA A 281 1.55 23.58 -23.87
CA ALA A 281 0.71 23.60 -25.07
C ALA A 281 -0.07 24.90 -25.26
N ASP A 282 -0.29 25.68 -24.19
CA ASP A 282 -1.02 26.96 -24.20
C ASP A 282 -0.05 28.16 -24.34
N LEU A 283 1.25 27.93 -24.45
CA LEU A 283 2.28 28.95 -24.52
C LEU A 283 2.87 29.03 -25.91
N ASP A 284 3.12 30.23 -26.42
CA ASP A 284 3.81 30.48 -27.72
C ASP A 284 5.22 29.89 -27.72
N THR A 285 5.88 29.87 -26.58
CA THR A 285 7.20 29.29 -26.39
C THR A 285 7.17 28.37 -25.16
N PRO A 286 7.55 27.08 -25.31
CA PRO A 286 7.63 26.17 -24.18
C PRO A 286 8.61 26.64 -23.09
N ILE A 287 8.28 26.41 -21.84
CA ILE A 287 9.13 26.77 -20.69
C ILE A 287 10.34 25.81 -20.67
N ALA A 288 11.54 26.37 -20.68
CA ALA A 288 12.77 25.61 -20.53
C ALA A 288 13.02 25.24 -19.03
N PRO A 289 13.87 24.23 -18.75
CA PRO A 289 14.24 23.90 -17.37
C PRO A 289 14.81 25.09 -16.58
N SER A 290 15.59 25.97 -17.21
CA SER A 290 16.09 27.22 -16.60
C SER A 290 14.97 28.17 -16.16
N ASP A 291 13.98 28.36 -17.03
CA ASP A 291 12.83 29.23 -16.74
C ASP A 291 11.95 28.62 -15.64
N THR A 292 11.86 27.28 -15.61
CA THR A 292 11.18 26.56 -14.54
C THR A 292 11.83 26.83 -13.19
N VAL A 293 13.17 26.87 -13.12
CA VAL A 293 13.92 27.19 -11.90
C VAL A 293 13.57 28.58 -11.39
N GLU A 294 13.67 29.61 -12.24
CA GLU A 294 13.37 30.99 -11.85
C GLU A 294 11.93 31.14 -11.34
N ARG A 295 10.97 30.54 -12.06
CA ARG A 295 9.56 30.54 -11.67
C ARG A 295 9.32 29.81 -10.36
N PHE A 296 9.98 28.67 -10.13
CA PHE A 296 9.83 27.89 -8.92
C PHE A 296 10.43 28.62 -7.72
N ILE A 297 11.60 29.26 -7.84
CA ILE A 297 12.17 30.09 -6.78
C ILE A 297 11.23 31.25 -6.44
N ALA A 298 10.73 31.97 -7.44
CA ALA A 298 9.78 33.05 -7.23
C ALA A 298 8.48 32.58 -6.55
N PHE A 299 8.01 31.37 -6.90
CA PHE A 299 6.87 30.73 -6.26
C PHE A 299 7.14 30.43 -4.79
N LEU A 300 8.32 29.87 -4.47
CA LEU A 300 8.72 29.55 -3.09
C LEU A 300 8.86 30.84 -2.25
N ASP A 301 9.52 31.87 -2.79
CA ASP A 301 9.74 33.13 -2.09
C ASP A 301 8.41 33.84 -1.76
N ARG A 302 7.51 33.92 -2.74
CA ARG A 302 6.18 34.54 -2.54
C ARG A 302 5.38 33.79 -1.48
N ASN A 303 5.31 32.47 -1.55
CA ASN A 303 4.50 31.69 -0.62
C ASN A 303 5.15 31.57 0.76
N SER A 304 6.48 31.49 0.84
CA SER A 304 7.20 31.52 2.12
C SER A 304 6.99 32.87 2.85
N LYS A 305 6.93 33.98 2.12
CA LYS A 305 6.62 35.30 2.68
C LYS A 305 5.17 35.39 3.17
N GLU A 306 4.24 34.73 2.47
CA GLU A 306 2.82 34.83 2.79
C GLU A 306 2.39 33.91 3.93
N TRP A 307 2.87 32.66 3.93
CA TRP A 307 2.39 31.60 4.80
C TRP A 307 3.37 31.23 5.91
N GLY A 308 4.66 31.21 5.60
CA GLY A 308 5.73 30.81 6.47
C GLY A 308 6.83 30.05 5.72
N PHE A 309 7.98 29.93 6.34
CA PHE A 309 9.19 29.43 5.69
C PHE A 309 9.08 27.97 5.29
N CYS A 310 9.20 27.71 3.99
CA CYS A 310 9.33 26.38 3.42
C CYS A 310 10.82 26.04 3.24
N ARG A 311 11.35 25.11 4.01
CA ARG A 311 12.73 24.68 3.89
C ARG A 311 12.95 23.69 2.74
N ASP A 312 12.08 22.71 2.62
CA ASP A 312 12.28 21.54 1.77
C ASP A 312 11.29 21.55 0.59
N ALA A 313 11.84 21.54 -0.61
CA ALA A 313 11.12 21.47 -1.87
C ALA A 313 11.45 20.15 -2.60
N PHE A 314 10.41 19.40 -2.98
CA PHE A 314 10.52 18.07 -3.54
C PHE A 314 10.22 18.10 -5.04
N ILE A 315 11.18 17.66 -5.85
CA ILE A 315 11.13 17.70 -7.30
C ILE A 315 10.97 16.29 -7.86
N ASP A 316 10.19 16.11 -8.91
CA ASP A 316 10.11 14.83 -9.60
C ASP A 316 11.52 14.29 -9.91
N SER A 317 11.80 13.10 -9.36
CA SER A 317 13.10 12.45 -9.52
C SER A 317 13.40 12.00 -10.95
N ALA A 318 12.42 11.99 -11.86
CA ALA A 318 12.62 11.71 -13.28
C ALA A 318 13.18 12.92 -14.02
N ASP A 319 12.96 14.14 -13.52
CA ASP A 319 13.44 15.36 -14.16
C ASP A 319 14.83 15.78 -13.66
N GLN A 320 15.84 15.07 -14.15
CA GLN A 320 17.23 15.34 -13.82
C GLN A 320 17.73 16.69 -14.39
N ALA A 321 17.10 17.21 -15.44
CA ALA A 321 17.46 18.49 -16.05
C ALA A 321 17.13 19.65 -15.09
N THR A 322 15.88 19.74 -14.63
CA THR A 322 15.45 20.77 -13.66
C THR A 322 16.19 20.65 -12.33
N ILE A 323 16.42 19.43 -11.85
CA ILE A 323 17.21 19.20 -10.61
C ILE A 323 18.64 19.75 -10.76
N THR A 324 19.26 19.50 -11.93
CA THR A 324 20.62 20.00 -12.22
C THR A 324 20.64 21.53 -12.26
N GLU A 325 19.67 22.16 -12.92
CA GLU A 325 19.58 23.62 -12.99
C GLU A 325 19.29 24.25 -11.62
N LEU A 326 18.42 23.67 -10.79
CA LEU A 326 18.19 24.10 -9.40
C LEU A 326 19.47 24.06 -8.56
N ASN A 327 20.26 23.00 -8.71
CA ASN A 327 21.54 22.87 -8.01
C ASN A 327 22.59 23.88 -8.52
N LYS A 328 22.59 24.21 -9.81
CA LYS A 328 23.43 25.29 -10.37
C LYS A 328 22.99 26.64 -9.79
N TYR A 329 21.71 26.93 -9.83
CA TYR A 329 21.15 28.15 -9.24
C TYR A 329 21.57 28.32 -7.77
N LYS A 330 21.43 27.23 -6.97
CA LYS A 330 21.85 27.22 -5.56
C LYS A 330 23.33 27.53 -5.38
N ARG A 331 24.20 27.02 -6.24
CA ARG A 331 25.66 27.29 -6.17
C ARG A 331 26.01 28.70 -6.60
N GLN A 332 25.32 29.24 -7.60
CA GLN A 332 25.63 30.52 -8.22
C GLN A 332 25.11 31.72 -7.40
N TYR A 333 23.86 31.61 -6.95
CA TYR A 333 23.16 32.73 -6.30
C TYR A 333 22.97 32.52 -4.79
N GLY A 334 23.10 31.32 -4.30
CA GLY A 334 22.71 30.93 -2.98
C GLY A 334 21.20 30.82 -2.84
N THR A 335 20.72 29.96 -1.96
CA THR A 335 19.30 29.88 -1.60
C THR A 335 19.16 29.13 -0.28
N ILE A 336 18.11 29.52 0.45
CA ILE A 336 17.78 28.90 1.74
C ILE A 336 17.00 27.59 1.58
N TYR A 337 16.54 27.28 0.33
CA TYR A 337 15.75 26.09 0.05
C TYR A 337 16.63 24.86 -0.18
N ASN A 338 16.14 23.71 0.28
CA ASN A 338 16.69 22.42 -0.03
C ASN A 338 15.89 21.79 -1.17
N PHE A 339 16.56 21.49 -2.28
CA PHE A 339 15.96 20.81 -3.42
C PHE A 339 16.22 19.31 -3.28
N ILE A 340 15.14 18.54 -3.11
CA ILE A 340 15.20 17.13 -2.77
C ILE A 340 14.48 16.33 -3.85
N ASN A 341 15.11 15.27 -4.33
CA ASN A 341 14.48 14.35 -5.26
C ASN A 341 13.27 13.66 -4.60
N ALA A 342 12.12 13.73 -5.22
CA ALA A 342 10.92 13.09 -4.71
C ALA A 342 11.12 11.57 -4.51
N TYR A 343 10.67 11.06 -3.39
CA TYR A 343 10.83 9.65 -3.03
C TYR A 343 9.76 8.79 -3.72
N LYS A 344 10.15 8.07 -4.80
CA LYS A 344 9.22 7.26 -5.61
C LYS A 344 9.11 5.77 -5.20
N LYS A 345 9.81 5.31 -4.16
CA LYS A 345 9.71 3.90 -3.72
C LYS A 345 8.35 3.54 -3.08
N THR A 346 7.59 4.53 -2.60
CA THR A 346 6.21 4.30 -2.16
C THR A 346 5.32 4.19 -3.40
N LYS A 347 4.60 3.09 -3.54
CA LYS A 347 3.69 2.87 -4.67
C LYS A 347 2.63 3.96 -4.73
N ILE A 348 2.23 4.36 -5.94
CA ILE A 348 1.19 5.38 -6.15
C ILE A 348 -0.13 5.03 -5.45
N ILE A 349 -0.51 3.75 -5.47
CA ILE A 349 -1.71 3.25 -4.79
C ILE A 349 -1.64 3.46 -3.27
N ASP A 350 -0.47 3.28 -2.66
CA ASP A 350 -0.30 3.49 -1.22
C ASP A 350 -0.42 4.98 -0.86
N ARG A 351 0.10 5.87 -1.71
CA ARG A 351 -0.04 7.33 -1.57
C ARG A 351 -1.51 7.77 -1.69
N ILE A 352 -2.21 7.27 -2.70
CA ILE A 352 -3.63 7.51 -2.92
C ILE A 352 -4.45 7.04 -1.71
N ASN A 353 -4.20 5.83 -1.21
CA ASN A 353 -4.93 5.29 -0.06
C ASN A 353 -4.75 6.12 1.22
N LEU A 354 -3.55 6.65 1.47
CA LEU A 354 -3.31 7.57 2.58
C LEU A 354 -4.16 8.85 2.43
N GLN A 355 -4.12 9.45 1.25
CA GLN A 355 -4.84 10.69 0.95
C GLN A 355 -6.36 10.51 1.03
N ILE A 356 -6.91 9.40 0.50
CA ILE A 356 -8.33 9.03 0.68
C ILE A 356 -8.68 8.94 2.17
N GLY A 357 -7.83 8.34 2.98
CA GLY A 357 -8.03 8.23 4.42
C GLY A 357 -8.07 9.58 5.12
N TRP A 358 -7.21 10.52 4.75
CA TRP A 358 -7.22 11.89 5.30
C TRP A 358 -8.43 12.68 4.84
N ILE A 359 -8.81 12.60 3.56
CA ILE A 359 -10.02 13.25 3.02
C ILE A 359 -11.26 12.77 3.80
N ALA A 360 -11.41 11.45 3.98
CA ALA A 360 -12.57 10.88 4.65
C ALA A 360 -12.68 11.30 6.12
N ARG A 361 -11.56 11.56 6.80
CA ARG A 361 -11.51 11.99 8.19
C ARG A 361 -11.48 13.53 8.35
N GLY A 362 -11.46 14.28 7.26
CA GLY A 362 -11.44 15.74 7.28
C GLY A 362 -10.06 16.39 7.46
N PHE A 363 -8.98 15.61 7.43
CA PHE A 363 -7.61 16.10 7.60
C PHE A 363 -6.95 16.61 6.30
N TYR A 364 -7.67 16.60 5.18
CA TYR A 364 -7.17 17.10 3.90
C TYR A 364 -7.98 18.30 3.45
N LEU A 365 -7.32 19.44 3.35
CA LEU A 365 -7.94 20.73 2.99
C LEU A 365 -7.18 21.38 1.83
N VAL A 366 -7.90 22.14 1.02
CA VAL A 366 -7.36 22.89 -0.13
C VAL A 366 -7.88 24.32 -0.10
N VAL A 367 -7.02 25.30 -0.28
CA VAL A 367 -7.44 26.70 -0.40
C VAL A 367 -8.13 26.92 -1.75
N GLU A 368 -9.23 27.67 -1.74
CA GLU A 368 -10.08 27.91 -2.92
C GLU A 368 -9.34 28.47 -4.14
N ASP A 369 -8.21 29.14 -3.95
CA ASP A 369 -7.36 29.69 -5.01
C ASP A 369 -6.57 28.58 -5.77
N CYS A 370 -6.51 27.34 -5.24
CA CYS A 370 -5.88 26.19 -5.90
C CYS A 370 -6.86 25.51 -6.89
N VAL A 371 -7.24 26.25 -7.93
CA VAL A 371 -8.33 25.88 -8.85
C VAL A 371 -8.01 24.62 -9.66
N GLU A 372 -6.78 24.50 -10.20
CA GLU A 372 -6.38 23.33 -10.99
C GLU A 372 -6.24 22.09 -10.11
N HIS A 373 -5.72 22.23 -8.90
CA HIS A 373 -5.65 21.12 -7.94
C HIS A 373 -7.04 20.61 -7.56
N ILE A 374 -7.99 21.53 -7.27
CA ILE A 374 -9.38 21.16 -6.99
C ILE A 374 -10.01 20.44 -8.20
N LYS A 375 -9.74 20.92 -9.41
CA LYS A 375 -10.23 20.32 -10.66
C LYS A 375 -9.67 18.91 -10.87
N GLU A 376 -8.37 18.74 -10.69
CA GLU A 376 -7.73 17.42 -10.78
C GLU A 376 -8.25 16.46 -9.71
N MET A 377 -8.39 16.89 -8.45
CA MET A 377 -8.97 16.08 -7.36
C MET A 377 -10.39 15.57 -7.69
N ASN A 378 -11.18 16.36 -8.42
CA ASN A 378 -12.53 15.97 -8.85
C ASN A 378 -12.56 15.14 -10.15
N ALA A 379 -11.49 15.11 -10.94
CA ALA A 379 -11.45 14.47 -12.25
C ALA A 379 -10.53 13.24 -12.32
N TYR A 380 -9.59 13.09 -11.39
CA TYR A 380 -8.62 12.00 -11.40
C TYR A 380 -9.30 10.64 -11.27
N SER A 381 -9.06 9.77 -12.24
CA SER A 381 -9.80 8.52 -12.41
C SER A 381 -8.89 7.30 -12.54
N TRP A 382 -9.46 6.14 -12.25
CA TRP A 382 -8.79 4.86 -12.43
C TRP A 382 -8.90 4.39 -13.88
N GLN A 383 -7.84 3.75 -14.38
CA GLN A 383 -7.87 3.09 -15.68
C GLN A 383 -8.86 1.92 -15.66
N GLU A 384 -9.63 1.75 -16.76
CA GLU A 384 -10.62 0.66 -16.85
C GLU A 384 -9.97 -0.72 -16.91
N THR A 385 -8.78 -0.82 -17.51
CA THR A 385 -8.12 -2.10 -17.82
C THR A 385 -7.00 -2.49 -16.85
N LYS A 386 -6.49 -1.52 -16.09
CA LYS A 386 -5.36 -1.73 -15.15
C LYS A 386 -5.69 -1.17 -13.78
N GLU A 387 -5.14 -1.76 -12.74
CA GLU A 387 -5.20 -1.21 -11.39
C GLU A 387 -4.13 -0.12 -11.20
N ALA A 388 -4.31 0.94 -11.96
CA ALA A 388 -3.49 2.15 -11.91
C ALA A 388 -4.38 3.36 -12.17
N PRO A 389 -4.09 4.53 -11.63
CA PRO A 389 -4.77 5.74 -12.07
C PRO A 389 -4.41 6.06 -13.52
N GLU A 390 -5.22 6.89 -14.17
CA GLU A 390 -4.91 7.41 -15.49
C GLU A 390 -3.71 8.36 -15.39
N ASP A 391 -2.89 8.37 -16.45
CA ASP A 391 -1.72 9.26 -16.58
C ASP A 391 -2.18 10.59 -17.23
N LYS A 392 -3.11 11.26 -16.57
CA LYS A 392 -3.64 12.57 -16.94
C LYS A 392 -4.41 13.19 -15.78
N ASN A 393 -4.49 14.51 -15.74
CA ASN A 393 -5.11 15.28 -14.65
C ASN A 393 -4.54 14.91 -13.27
N ASP A 394 -3.24 14.79 -13.15
CA ASP A 394 -2.58 14.30 -11.94
C ASP A 394 -1.29 15.08 -11.58
N HIS A 395 -0.95 16.12 -12.33
CA HIS A 395 0.28 16.88 -12.13
C HIS A 395 0.32 17.60 -10.79
N THR A 396 -0.74 18.31 -10.44
CA THR A 396 -0.83 18.98 -9.14
C THR A 396 -0.96 17.96 -8.00
N ILE A 397 -1.63 16.83 -8.24
CA ILE A 397 -1.74 15.71 -7.30
C ILE A 397 -0.37 15.11 -7.05
N ASN A 398 0.42 14.86 -8.08
CA ASN A 398 1.78 14.34 -7.96
C ASN A 398 2.68 15.32 -7.20
N ALA A 399 2.68 16.60 -7.57
CA ALA A 399 3.43 17.66 -6.87
C ALA A 399 3.03 17.73 -5.38
N ASN A 400 1.73 17.69 -5.07
CA ASN A 400 1.22 17.63 -3.71
C ASN A 400 1.73 16.40 -2.96
N GLN A 401 1.66 15.21 -3.59
CA GLN A 401 2.13 13.97 -3.01
C GLN A 401 3.64 13.95 -2.75
N TYR A 402 4.45 14.53 -3.62
CA TYR A 402 5.89 14.63 -3.39
C TYR A 402 6.18 15.45 -2.14
N ALA A 403 5.45 16.52 -1.94
CA ALA A 403 5.67 17.44 -0.83
C ALA A 403 5.25 16.88 0.53
N TRP A 404 4.14 16.11 0.63
CA TRP A 404 3.70 15.58 1.92
C TRP A 404 4.27 14.19 2.29
N LEU A 405 4.74 13.42 1.31
CA LEU A 405 5.14 12.02 1.53
C LEU A 405 6.18 11.82 2.65
N PRO A 406 7.23 12.65 2.77
CA PRO A 406 8.18 12.55 3.88
C PRO A 406 7.57 12.79 5.26
N TYR A 407 6.51 13.59 5.31
CA TYR A 407 5.85 14.06 6.53
C TYR A 407 4.54 13.34 6.85
N LYS A 408 4.21 12.26 6.14
CA LYS A 408 2.93 11.53 6.23
C LYS A 408 2.53 11.10 7.64
N ARG A 409 3.49 10.94 8.56
CA ARG A 409 3.22 10.57 9.96
C ARG A 409 2.67 11.73 10.78
N MET A 410 2.85 12.96 10.33
CA MET A 410 2.32 14.16 11.00
C MET A 410 0.86 14.44 10.63
N ILE A 411 0.31 13.74 9.61
CA ILE A 411 -1.01 14.01 9.04
C ILE A 411 -2.00 12.99 9.60
N GLY A 412 -3.11 13.51 10.14
CA GLY A 412 -4.21 12.68 10.65
C GLY A 412 -3.97 12.10 12.05
N GLU A 413 -2.86 12.40 12.70
CA GLU A 413 -2.66 12.15 14.12
C GLU A 413 -3.01 13.43 14.89
N GLN A 414 -4.11 13.42 15.65
CA GLN A 414 -4.22 14.35 16.78
C GLN A 414 -3.07 13.97 17.73
N ARG A 415 -2.18 14.92 18.02
CA ARG A 415 -1.32 14.79 19.19
C ARG A 415 -2.25 14.82 20.39
N GLY A 416 -2.67 13.62 20.85
CA GLY A 416 -3.28 13.47 22.15
C GLY A 416 -2.30 14.08 23.16
N GLU A 417 -2.79 14.90 24.06
CA GLU A 417 -2.11 15.17 25.30
C GLU A 417 -1.67 13.82 25.83
N ILE A 418 -0.37 13.66 26.03
CA ILE A 418 0.17 12.55 26.82
C ILE A 418 -0.45 12.81 28.19
N GLU A 419 -1.51 12.10 28.54
CA GLU A 419 -1.89 11.98 29.94
C GLU A 419 -0.64 11.46 30.63
N ASP A 420 -0.07 12.30 31.47
CA ASP A 420 1.02 11.99 32.36
C ASP A 420 0.46 10.94 33.35
N ASP A 421 0.56 9.67 32.94
CA ASP A 421 0.28 8.55 33.83
C ASP A 421 1.36 8.60 34.92
N GLY A 422 0.98 9.27 36.00
CA GLY A 422 1.82 9.50 37.16
C GLY A 422 2.64 8.26 37.50
N VAL A 423 3.94 8.39 37.38
CA VAL A 423 4.90 7.41 37.86
C VAL A 423 4.65 7.26 39.36
N GLY A 424 4.04 6.12 39.73
CA GLY A 424 3.91 5.74 41.14
C GLY A 424 5.27 5.72 41.79
N GLU A 425 5.44 6.53 42.82
CA GLU A 425 6.56 6.44 43.76
C GLU A 425 6.61 5.00 44.30
N TYR A 426 7.73 4.35 44.05
CA TYR A 426 8.09 3.15 44.78
C TYR A 426 8.86 3.59 46.04
N ASP A 427 8.23 3.43 47.20
CA ASP A 427 8.90 3.31 48.49
C ASP A 427 9.57 1.94 48.63
#